data_4bcc0e85df72d1ce5a097d8f5a712902
#
_entry.id   4bcc0e85df72d1ce5a097d8f5a712902
#
_cell.length_a   1.000
_cell.length_b   1.000
_cell.length_c   1.000
_cell.angle_alpha   90.00
_cell.angle_beta   90.00
_cell.angle_gamma   90.00
#
_symmetry.space_group_name_H-M   'P 1'
#
loop_
_entity.id
_entity.type
_entity.pdbx_description
1 polymer ?
#
loop_
_entity_poly.entity_id
_entity_poly.type
_entity_poly.pdbx_seq_one_letter_code
_entity_poly.pdbx_strand_id
1 'polypeptide(L)'
;MIIWVDAQLSPKIAKWIAEFFQIETYHVSEFNLTEASDREIFLKAKSNPSKDNIYILTKDIDFVFLLDQYKSPPKIIWLTSGNVSNDKVKATLSQSLLKALELLKEENLIEIR
;
A
#
# COMPACT_ATOMS: atom_id res chain seq x y z
N MET A 1 8.84 8.84 2.89
CA MET A 1 8.07 7.60 2.71
C MET A 1 6.59 7.90 2.89
N ILE A 2 5.78 7.52 1.94
CA ILE A 2 4.34 7.76 1.94
C ILE A 2 3.66 6.44 1.60
N ILE A 3 2.70 6.01 2.42
CA ILE A 3 1.93 4.80 2.16
C ILE A 3 0.52 5.18 1.69
N TRP A 4 0.10 4.63 0.56
CA TRP A 4 -1.26 4.73 0.07
C TRP A 4 -1.95 3.39 0.34
N VAL A 5 -3.05 3.44 1.06
CA VAL A 5 -3.83 2.24 1.41
C VAL A 5 -4.97 2.11 0.42
N ASP A 6 -5.03 0.97 -0.26
CA ASP A 6 -6.02 0.68 -1.29
C ASP A 6 -7.44 0.61 -0.73
N ALA A 7 -8.42 0.83 -1.60
CA ALA A 7 -9.84 0.90 -1.25
C ALA A 7 -10.38 -0.38 -0.61
N GLN A 8 -9.79 -1.53 -0.89
CA GLN A 8 -10.22 -2.80 -0.30
C GLN A 8 -9.89 -2.93 1.18
N LEU A 9 -8.99 -2.09 1.68
CA LEU A 9 -8.69 -2.02 3.10
C LEU A 9 -9.44 -0.85 3.72
N SER A 10 -9.79 -0.97 5.00
CA SER A 10 -10.52 0.09 5.69
C SER A 10 -9.69 1.36 5.82
N PRO A 11 -10.31 2.55 5.70
CA PRO A 11 -9.63 3.81 6.04
C PRO A 11 -9.07 3.83 7.46
N LYS A 12 -9.65 3.04 8.37
CA LYS A 12 -9.14 2.92 9.74
C LYS A 12 -7.75 2.31 9.78
N ILE A 13 -7.40 1.46 8.82
CA ILE A 13 -6.06 0.88 8.73
C ILE A 13 -5.04 1.98 8.38
N ALA A 14 -5.37 2.86 7.44
CA ALA A 14 -4.49 3.96 7.09
C ALA A 14 -4.22 4.87 8.29
N LYS A 15 -5.27 5.22 9.02
CA LYS A 15 -5.15 6.05 10.22
C LYS A 15 -4.29 5.37 11.28
N TRP A 16 -4.51 4.08 11.50
CA TRP A 16 -3.74 3.31 12.47
C TRP A 16 -2.26 3.24 12.09
N ILE A 17 -1.93 3.01 10.81
CA ILE A 17 -0.54 2.97 10.36
C ILE A 17 0.13 4.32 10.61
N ALA A 18 -0.54 5.42 10.26
CA ALA A 18 0.00 6.76 10.45
C ALA A 18 0.31 7.02 11.92
N GLU A 19 -0.58 6.63 12.83
CA GLU A 19 -0.41 6.88 14.25
C GLU A 19 0.57 5.90 14.92
N PHE A 20 0.46 4.62 14.60
CA PHE A 20 1.27 3.58 15.24
C PHE A 20 2.73 3.62 14.79
N PHE A 21 2.96 3.79 13.50
CA PHE A 21 4.31 3.78 12.92
C PHE A 21 4.89 5.17 12.72
N GLN A 22 4.11 6.23 12.87
CA GLN A 22 4.53 7.60 12.59
C GLN A 22 5.02 7.73 11.15
N ILE A 23 4.29 7.14 10.21
CA ILE A 23 4.57 7.18 8.78
C ILE A 23 3.43 7.93 8.08
N GLU A 24 3.76 8.83 7.19
CA GLU A 24 2.76 9.54 6.38
C GLU A 24 1.96 8.52 5.58
N THR A 25 0.67 8.41 5.84
CA THR A 25 -0.19 7.36 5.28
C THR A 25 -1.55 7.95 4.92
N TYR A 26 -2.03 7.62 3.73
CA TYR A 26 -3.34 8.05 3.25
C TYR A 26 -4.12 6.85 2.75
N HIS A 27 -5.43 6.87 2.96
CA HIS A 27 -6.33 5.96 2.26
C HIS A 27 -6.70 6.61 0.92
N VAL A 28 -6.86 5.81 -0.13
CA VAL A 28 -7.15 6.36 -1.46
C VAL A 28 -8.47 7.15 -1.50
N SER A 29 -9.38 6.91 -0.57
CA SER A 29 -10.62 7.70 -0.44
C SER A 29 -10.34 9.18 -0.17
N GLU A 30 -9.20 9.50 0.44
CA GLU A 30 -8.83 10.89 0.72
C GLU A 30 -8.47 11.66 -0.55
N PHE A 31 -8.24 10.95 -1.64
CA PHE A 31 -7.94 11.53 -2.96
C PHE A 31 -9.11 11.37 -3.93
N ASN A 32 -10.29 10.98 -3.44
CA ASN A 32 -11.47 10.68 -4.24
C ASN A 32 -11.24 9.53 -5.23
N LEU A 33 -10.45 8.54 -4.82
CA LEU A 33 -10.10 7.38 -5.64
C LEU A 33 -10.79 6.09 -5.20
N THR A 34 -11.82 6.16 -4.33
CA THR A 34 -12.51 4.96 -3.83
C THR A 34 -13.15 4.17 -4.97
N GLU A 35 -13.70 4.86 -5.97
CA GLU A 35 -14.36 4.25 -7.12
C GLU A 35 -13.42 4.09 -8.31
N ALA A 36 -12.16 4.48 -8.16
CA ALA A 36 -11.18 4.38 -9.23
C ALA A 36 -10.74 2.92 -9.41
N SER A 37 -10.40 2.57 -10.64
CA SER A 37 -9.79 1.26 -10.91
C SER A 37 -8.40 1.17 -10.29
N ASP A 38 -7.90 -0.04 -10.11
CA ASP A 38 -6.54 -0.27 -9.63
C ASP A 38 -5.52 0.42 -10.54
N ARG A 39 -5.76 0.36 -11.85
CA ARG A 39 -4.90 1.01 -12.83
C ARG A 39 -4.85 2.53 -12.63
N GLU A 40 -6.00 3.15 -12.39
CA GLU A 40 -6.05 4.60 -12.15
C GLU A 40 -5.30 4.97 -10.88
N ILE A 41 -5.46 4.18 -9.82
CA ILE A 41 -4.75 4.41 -8.56
C ILE A 41 -3.24 4.29 -8.78
N PHE A 42 -2.81 3.22 -9.45
CA PHE A 42 -1.39 2.98 -9.73
C PHE A 42 -0.79 4.12 -10.56
N LEU A 43 -1.47 4.53 -11.62
CA LEU A 43 -0.98 5.59 -12.50
C LEU A 43 -1.01 6.96 -11.81
N LYS A 44 -1.96 7.22 -10.93
CA LYS A 44 -1.97 8.43 -10.11
C LYS A 44 -0.73 8.49 -9.22
N ALA A 45 -0.39 7.38 -8.57
CA ALA A 45 0.83 7.31 -7.76
C ALA A 45 2.08 7.53 -8.62
N LYS A 46 2.11 6.90 -9.79
CA LYS A 46 3.24 6.99 -10.71
C LYS A 46 3.47 8.40 -11.24
N SER A 47 2.40 9.18 -11.40
CA SER A 47 2.48 10.55 -11.90
C SER A 47 2.61 11.59 -10.78
N ASN A 48 2.61 11.17 -9.52
CA ASN A 48 2.71 12.08 -8.38
C ASN A 48 4.14 12.65 -8.30
N PRO A 49 4.30 13.94 -7.93
CA PRO A 49 5.64 14.50 -7.73
C PRO A 49 6.48 13.75 -6.70
N SER A 50 5.85 13.09 -5.73
CA SER A 50 6.53 12.30 -4.70
C SER A 50 6.58 10.81 -5.03
N LYS A 51 6.41 10.43 -6.28
CA LYS A 51 6.26 9.04 -6.74
C LYS A 51 7.33 8.08 -6.21
N ASP A 52 8.57 8.55 -6.09
CA ASP A 52 9.68 7.70 -5.63
C ASP A 52 9.58 7.32 -4.15
N ASN A 53 8.71 8.00 -3.41
CA ASN A 53 8.49 7.76 -1.99
C ASN A 53 7.15 7.09 -1.70
N ILE A 54 6.36 6.76 -2.74
CA ILE A 54 5.02 6.18 -2.57
C ILE A 54 5.08 4.67 -2.62
N TYR A 55 4.49 4.05 -1.59
CA TYR A 55 4.27 2.61 -1.50
C TYR A 55 2.78 2.36 -1.40
N ILE A 56 2.25 1.47 -2.24
CA ILE A 56 0.82 1.11 -2.20
C ILE A 56 0.66 -0.18 -1.43
N LEU A 57 -0.12 -0.12 -0.35
CA LEU A 57 -0.51 -1.30 0.43
C LEU A 57 -1.84 -1.81 -0.09
N THR A 58 -1.87 -3.04 -0.56
CA THR A 58 -3.05 -3.61 -1.20
C THR A 58 -3.17 -5.11 -0.92
N LYS A 59 -4.38 -5.63 -1.03
CA LYS A 59 -4.67 -7.06 -1.01
C LYS A 59 -4.88 -7.61 -2.43
N ASP A 60 -4.94 -6.75 -3.43
CA ASP A 60 -5.32 -7.13 -4.78
C ASP A 60 -4.09 -7.42 -5.64
N ILE A 61 -4.04 -8.64 -6.19
CA ILE A 61 -2.95 -9.07 -7.07
C ILE A 61 -2.84 -8.21 -8.33
N ASP A 62 -3.90 -7.51 -8.72
CA ASP A 62 -3.88 -6.67 -9.90
C ASP A 62 -2.80 -5.59 -9.81
N PHE A 63 -2.49 -5.11 -8.61
CA PHE A 63 -1.39 -4.16 -8.42
C PHE A 63 -0.02 -4.78 -8.71
N VAL A 64 0.13 -6.08 -8.47
CA VAL A 64 1.36 -6.81 -8.82
C VAL A 64 1.52 -6.84 -10.35
N PHE A 65 0.44 -7.11 -11.07
CA PHE A 65 0.45 -7.11 -12.54
C PHE A 65 0.73 -5.72 -13.09
N LEU A 66 0.17 -4.69 -12.48
CA LEU A 66 0.42 -3.30 -12.88
C LEU A 66 1.89 -2.91 -12.67
N LEU A 67 2.47 -3.34 -11.55
CA LEU A 67 3.90 -3.13 -11.30
C LEU A 67 4.75 -3.79 -12.37
N ASP A 68 4.39 -5.01 -12.76
CA ASP A 68 5.10 -5.71 -13.83
C ASP A 68 4.99 -4.98 -15.16
N GLN A 69 3.81 -4.46 -15.45
CA GLN A 69 3.52 -3.78 -16.72
C GLN A 69 4.17 -2.40 -16.81
N TYR A 70 4.00 -1.59 -15.78
CA TYR A 70 4.40 -0.17 -15.79
C TYR A 70 5.69 0.12 -15.04
N LYS A 71 6.20 -0.84 -14.26
CA LYS A 71 7.40 -0.72 -13.44
C LYS A 71 7.24 0.24 -12.28
N SER A 72 8.18 0.20 -11.34
CA SER A 72 8.21 1.15 -10.25
C SER A 72 8.71 2.52 -10.74
N PRO A 73 8.43 3.63 -10.07
CA PRO A 73 7.52 3.75 -8.96
C PRO A 73 6.06 3.68 -9.39
N PRO A 74 5.11 3.45 -8.49
CA PRO A 74 5.28 3.22 -7.05
C PRO A 74 5.74 1.79 -6.75
N LYS A 75 6.14 1.54 -5.49
CA LYS A 75 6.43 0.20 -5.00
C LYS A 75 5.18 -0.38 -4.35
N ILE A 76 5.12 -1.70 -4.25
CA ILE A 76 3.91 -2.40 -3.82
C ILE A 76 4.20 -3.23 -2.57
N ILE A 77 3.33 -3.10 -1.57
CA ILE A 77 3.25 -3.98 -0.41
C ILE A 77 1.98 -4.81 -0.59
N TRP A 78 2.15 -6.09 -0.87
CA TRP A 78 1.03 -6.97 -1.18
C TRP A 78 0.70 -7.84 0.02
N LEU A 79 -0.45 -7.58 0.64
CA LEU A 79 -0.90 -8.30 1.83
C LEU A 79 -1.74 -9.49 1.40
N THR A 80 -1.22 -10.70 1.64
CA THR A 80 -1.84 -11.94 1.19
C THR A 80 -2.42 -12.78 2.33
N SER A 81 -2.28 -12.34 3.58
CA SER A 81 -2.96 -13.01 4.69
C SER A 81 -4.46 -13.02 4.39
N GLY A 82 -5.07 -14.19 4.39
CA GLY A 82 -6.46 -14.37 3.98
C GLY A 82 -7.48 -13.76 4.92
N ASN A 83 -7.07 -12.93 5.83
CA ASN A 83 -7.96 -12.42 6.83
C ASN A 83 -8.43 -11.01 6.54
N VAL A 84 -9.69 -10.77 6.87
CA VAL A 84 -10.38 -9.53 6.51
C VAL A 84 -10.66 -8.62 7.70
N SER A 85 -10.45 -9.07 8.95
CA SER A 85 -10.71 -8.21 10.10
C SER A 85 -9.60 -7.17 10.26
N ASN A 86 -9.99 -5.96 10.67
CA ASN A 86 -9.01 -4.90 10.93
C ASN A 86 -8.01 -5.30 12.00
N ASP A 87 -8.46 -6.01 13.04
CA ASP A 87 -7.58 -6.44 14.14
C ASP A 87 -6.48 -7.38 13.65
N LYS A 88 -6.80 -8.29 12.76
CA LYS A 88 -5.81 -9.22 12.22
C LYS A 88 -4.88 -8.54 11.21
N VAL A 89 -5.38 -7.61 10.43
CA VAL A 89 -4.53 -6.80 9.56
C VAL A 89 -3.54 -6.01 10.41
N LYS A 90 -3.99 -5.37 11.49
CA LYS A 90 -3.12 -4.64 12.41
C LYS A 90 -2.08 -5.55 13.04
N ALA A 91 -2.48 -6.74 13.48
CA ALA A 91 -1.55 -7.69 14.08
C ALA A 91 -0.46 -8.12 13.09
N THR A 92 -0.85 -8.41 11.86
CA THR A 92 0.09 -8.78 10.80
C THR A 92 1.05 -7.64 10.49
N LEU A 93 0.53 -6.44 10.30
CA LEU A 93 1.35 -5.28 9.97
C LEU A 93 2.26 -4.86 11.11
N SER A 94 1.81 -4.98 12.37
CA SER A 94 2.65 -4.62 13.51
C SER A 94 3.90 -5.48 13.60
N GLN A 95 3.84 -6.72 13.09
CA GLN A 95 4.99 -7.63 13.07
C GLN A 95 5.84 -7.50 11.81
N SER A 96 5.27 -7.11 10.69
CA SER A 96 5.89 -7.28 9.38
C SER A 96 6.13 -6.00 8.60
N LEU A 97 5.45 -4.90 8.90
CA LEU A 97 5.50 -3.73 8.04
C LEU A 97 6.89 -3.08 8.01
N LEU A 98 7.52 -2.89 9.16
CA LEU A 98 8.84 -2.24 9.19
C LEU A 98 9.88 -3.07 8.44
N LYS A 99 9.81 -4.39 8.56
CA LYS A 99 10.70 -5.28 7.83
C LYS A 99 10.46 -5.18 6.32
N ALA A 100 9.20 -5.13 5.91
CA ALA A 100 8.84 -4.98 4.50
C ALA A 100 9.37 -3.67 3.94
N LEU A 101 9.22 -2.57 4.68
CA LEU A 101 9.71 -1.26 4.26
C LEU A 101 11.24 -1.25 4.13
N GLU A 102 11.94 -1.96 5.01
CA GLU A 102 13.38 -2.10 4.92
C GLU A 102 13.78 -2.85 3.65
N LEU A 103 13.08 -3.96 3.34
CA LEU A 103 13.35 -4.74 2.14
C LEU A 103 13.01 -3.99 0.86
N LEU A 104 12.03 -3.07 0.92
CA LEU A 104 11.63 -2.27 -0.24
C LEU A 104 12.66 -1.22 -0.63
N LYS A 105 13.71 -1.01 0.13
CA LYS A 105 14.84 -0.20 -0.30
C LYS A 105 15.53 -0.83 -1.51
N GLU A 106 15.52 -2.16 -1.58
CA GLU A 106 16.19 -2.92 -2.65
C GLU A 106 15.18 -3.57 -3.61
N GLU A 107 13.94 -3.78 -3.17
CA GLU A 107 12.91 -4.47 -3.93
C GLU A 107 11.79 -3.52 -4.33
N ASN A 108 11.01 -3.89 -5.36
CA ASN A 108 9.85 -3.12 -5.80
C ASN A 108 8.54 -3.71 -5.32
N LEU A 109 8.56 -4.95 -4.85
CA LEU A 109 7.40 -5.68 -4.37
C LEU A 109 7.81 -6.52 -3.16
N ILE A 110 7.05 -6.41 -2.10
CA ILE A 110 7.17 -7.30 -0.94
C ILE A 110 5.80 -7.86 -0.62
N GLU A 111 5.73 -9.17 -0.44
CA GLU A 111 4.51 -9.84 0.00
C GLU A 111 4.54 -10.00 1.51
N ILE A 112 3.47 -9.59 2.19
CA ILE A 112 3.26 -9.83 3.61
C ILE A 112 2.16 -10.87 3.77
N ARG A 113 2.45 -11.95 4.44
CA ARG A 113 1.51 -13.06 4.68
C ARG A 113 0.93 -13.01 6.07
#